data_1523b7482079edd5b12adbb129f0d86b
#
_entry.id   1523b7482079edd5b12adbb129f0d86b
#
_cell.length_a   1.000
_cell.length_b   1.000
_cell.length_c   1.000
_cell.angle_alpha   90.00
_cell.angle_beta   90.00
_cell.angle_gamma   90.00
#
_symmetry.space_group_name_H-M   'P 1'
#
loop_
_entity.id
_entity.type
_entity.pdbx_description
1 polymer ?
#
loop_
_entity_poly.entity_id
_entity_poly.type
_entity_poly.pdbx_seq_one_letter_code
_entity_poly.pdbx_strand_id
1 'polypeptide(L)'
;MLNPDPPKPIVLNVAVTGHRAPALTASLVRRLRPVVFLVFRQLREAAFTLQQSQVGLCSSTQAQLRLCTPLASGADQIAAICARSSGYYVRALLPFEASEYRKDFADGDELDTFEQALAAADEIVALPGQRSDVESAYLLVGTTLVRSADVLIAIWDGEPGRGPGGTANVVALALKNSIPVIHLHIDHVSDEVRMRALLDGDMTAPLEASVHNPLVYANVLKGALSLQQRQAELEPEAEHSLAL
;
A
#
# COMPACT_ATOMS: atom_id res chain seq x y z
N MET A 1 -7.92 -23.94 -34.13
CA MET A 1 -7.46 -24.06 -32.74
C MET A 1 -7.06 -22.66 -32.30
N LEU A 2 -7.80 -22.05 -31.40
CA LEU A 2 -7.41 -20.76 -30.83
C LEU A 2 -6.15 -21.00 -29.99
N ASN A 3 -5.08 -20.30 -30.32
CA ASN A 3 -3.86 -20.31 -29.50
C ASN A 3 -4.24 -19.72 -28.17
N PRO A 4 -4.08 -20.41 -27.04
CA PRO A 4 -4.42 -19.82 -25.73
C PRO A 4 -3.61 -18.53 -25.54
N ASP A 5 -4.28 -17.50 -25.08
CA ASP A 5 -3.60 -16.25 -24.74
C ASP A 5 -2.38 -16.53 -23.84
N PRO A 6 -1.25 -15.84 -24.07
CA PRO A 6 -0.09 -16.04 -23.23
C PRO A 6 -0.46 -15.69 -21.77
N PRO A 7 -0.03 -16.51 -20.81
CA PRO A 7 -0.35 -16.29 -19.41
C PRO A 7 0.09 -14.89 -18.97
N LYS A 8 -0.79 -14.19 -18.22
CA LYS A 8 -0.54 -12.81 -17.77
C LYS A 8 0.47 -12.79 -16.62
N PRO A 9 1.33 -11.77 -16.51
CA PRO A 9 2.23 -11.62 -15.35
C PRO A 9 1.41 -11.39 -14.08
N ILE A 10 1.94 -11.84 -12.93
CA ILE A 10 1.39 -11.46 -11.63
C ILE A 10 1.56 -9.94 -11.48
N VAL A 11 0.49 -9.25 -11.11
CA VAL A 11 0.51 -7.83 -10.72
C VAL A 11 0.25 -7.77 -9.23
N LEU A 12 1.18 -7.19 -8.47
CA LEU A 12 1.04 -6.96 -7.04
C LEU A 12 0.90 -5.46 -6.78
N ASN A 13 -0.28 -5.05 -6.33
CA ASN A 13 -0.58 -3.67 -5.96
C ASN A 13 -0.44 -3.52 -4.44
N VAL A 14 0.52 -2.74 -4.01
CA VAL A 14 0.75 -2.40 -2.61
C VAL A 14 0.25 -1.00 -2.36
N ALA A 15 -0.54 -0.79 -1.31
CA ALA A 15 -0.88 0.53 -0.81
C ALA A 15 -0.13 0.82 0.49
N VAL A 16 0.03 2.09 0.82
CA VAL A 16 0.61 2.51 2.09
C VAL A 16 -0.29 3.53 2.78
N THR A 17 -0.31 3.47 4.10
CA THR A 17 -0.89 4.49 4.98
C THR A 17 -0.03 4.61 6.22
N GLY A 18 -0.01 5.77 6.87
CA GLY A 18 0.75 5.90 8.11
C GLY A 18 0.81 7.31 8.67
N HIS A 19 1.64 7.47 9.70
CA HIS A 19 1.84 8.75 10.36
C HIS A 19 2.49 9.79 9.45
N ARG A 20 2.02 11.02 9.59
CA ARG A 20 2.65 12.20 8.96
C ARG A 20 3.94 12.59 9.68
N ALA A 21 4.79 13.38 9.02
CA ALA A 21 6.10 13.79 9.47
C ALA A 21 6.17 14.31 10.93
N PRO A 22 5.23 15.13 11.44
CA PRO A 22 5.32 15.60 12.83
C PRO A 22 5.31 14.49 13.89
N ALA A 23 4.73 13.33 13.57
CA ALA A 23 4.72 12.16 14.46
C ALA A 23 5.95 11.26 14.28
N LEU A 24 6.78 11.49 13.27
CA LEU A 24 7.95 10.68 12.96
C LEU A 24 9.23 11.46 13.27
N THR A 25 9.81 11.22 14.46
CA THR A 25 11.09 11.83 14.83
C THR A 25 12.21 11.42 13.87
N ALA A 26 13.27 12.23 13.76
CA ALA A 26 14.43 11.90 12.93
C ALA A 26 15.10 10.58 13.36
N SER A 27 15.06 10.23 14.66
CA SER A 27 15.54 8.96 15.17
C SER A 27 14.69 7.81 14.66
N LEU A 28 13.37 7.93 14.77
CA LEU A 28 12.42 6.93 14.30
C LEU A 28 12.52 6.73 12.77
N VAL A 29 12.63 7.82 11.99
CA VAL A 29 12.82 7.74 10.54
C VAL A 29 14.09 6.97 10.16
N ARG A 30 15.20 7.17 10.89
CA ARG A 30 16.44 6.43 10.64
C ARG A 30 16.28 4.92 10.87
N ARG A 31 15.46 4.50 11.85
CA ARG A 31 15.16 3.09 12.12
C ARG A 31 14.11 2.52 11.17
N LEU A 32 13.12 3.31 10.79
CA LEU A 32 12.00 2.91 9.96
C LEU A 32 12.43 2.64 8.50
N ARG A 33 13.24 3.52 7.91
CA ARG A 33 13.66 3.40 6.49
C ARG A 33 14.21 2.03 6.11
N PRO A 34 15.20 1.45 6.83
CA PRO A 34 15.73 0.13 6.48
C PRO A 34 14.68 -0.98 6.63
N VAL A 35 13.77 -0.87 7.60
CA VAL A 35 12.66 -1.82 7.79
C VAL A 35 11.69 -1.76 6.61
N VAL A 36 11.24 -0.56 6.24
CA VAL A 36 10.34 -0.35 5.08
C VAL A 36 10.98 -0.85 3.78
N PHE A 37 12.26 -0.53 3.56
CA PHE A 37 13.00 -1.02 2.39
C PHE A 37 13.05 -2.54 2.34
N LEU A 38 13.32 -3.19 3.48
CA LEU A 38 13.36 -4.64 3.57
C LEU A 38 11.99 -5.27 3.31
N VAL A 39 10.89 -4.67 3.81
CA VAL A 39 9.52 -5.13 3.54
C VAL A 39 9.24 -5.14 2.03
N PHE A 40 9.54 -4.05 1.30
CA PHE A 40 9.36 -4.01 -0.15
C PHE A 40 10.21 -5.05 -0.88
N ARG A 41 11.46 -5.24 -0.45
CA ARG A 41 12.32 -6.29 -1.02
C ARG A 41 11.77 -7.68 -0.79
N GLN A 42 11.32 -7.99 0.42
CA GLN A 42 10.78 -9.31 0.75
C GLN A 42 9.46 -9.59 0.01
N LEU A 43 8.57 -8.61 -0.12
CA LEU A 43 7.36 -8.74 -0.95
C LEU A 43 7.72 -9.00 -2.42
N ARG A 44 8.71 -8.31 -2.96
CA ARG A 44 9.22 -8.55 -4.32
C ARG A 44 9.74 -9.99 -4.49
N GLU A 45 10.61 -10.44 -3.60
CA GLU A 45 11.18 -11.80 -3.65
C GLU A 45 10.06 -12.86 -3.55
N ALA A 46 9.09 -12.66 -2.67
CA ALA A 46 7.96 -13.56 -2.53
C ALA A 46 7.08 -13.59 -3.79
N ALA A 47 6.82 -12.44 -4.43
CA ALA A 47 6.06 -12.36 -5.68
C ALA A 47 6.78 -13.08 -6.83
N PHE A 48 8.08 -12.94 -6.94
CA PHE A 48 8.88 -13.63 -7.95
C PHE A 48 8.93 -15.15 -7.70
N THR A 49 9.10 -15.58 -6.46
CA THR A 49 9.06 -16.99 -6.09
C THR A 49 7.71 -17.61 -6.43
N LEU A 50 6.64 -16.89 -6.14
CA LEU A 50 5.29 -17.33 -6.44
C LEU A 50 5.06 -17.46 -7.96
N GLN A 51 5.48 -16.46 -8.73
CA GLN A 51 5.37 -16.52 -10.20
C GLN A 51 6.16 -17.70 -10.78
N GLN A 52 7.35 -17.98 -10.28
CA GLN A 52 8.15 -19.13 -10.70
C GLN A 52 7.48 -20.46 -10.34
N SER A 53 6.78 -20.55 -9.21
CA SER A 53 6.07 -21.77 -8.81
C SER A 53 4.83 -22.07 -9.66
N GLN A 54 4.29 -21.08 -10.37
CA GLN A 54 3.15 -21.19 -11.28
C GLN A 54 3.58 -21.34 -12.74
N VAL A 55 4.75 -21.94 -12.98
CA VAL A 55 5.25 -22.23 -14.34
C VAL A 55 4.22 -23.05 -15.11
N GLY A 56 3.75 -22.49 -16.24
CA GLY A 56 2.66 -23.06 -17.06
C GLY A 56 1.32 -22.30 -16.94
N LEU A 57 1.10 -21.54 -15.87
CA LEU A 57 -0.09 -20.71 -15.67
C LEU A 57 0.21 -19.21 -15.83
N CYS A 58 1.46 -18.80 -15.63
CA CYS A 58 1.91 -17.41 -15.76
C CYS A 58 2.93 -17.24 -16.86
N SER A 59 2.97 -16.05 -17.46
CA SER A 59 3.99 -15.64 -18.43
C SER A 59 5.41 -15.78 -17.85
N SER A 60 6.39 -16.02 -18.70
CA SER A 60 7.81 -15.89 -18.37
C SER A 60 8.22 -14.43 -18.04
N THR A 61 7.30 -13.49 -18.24
CA THR A 61 7.48 -12.08 -17.88
C THR A 61 7.52 -11.91 -16.37
N GLN A 62 8.39 -11.04 -15.91
CA GLN A 62 8.60 -10.74 -14.49
C GLN A 62 7.33 -10.15 -13.83
N ALA A 63 7.06 -10.48 -12.56
CA ALA A 63 5.96 -9.91 -11.79
C ALA A 63 6.01 -8.37 -11.81
N GLN A 64 4.87 -7.74 -11.99
CA GLN A 64 4.74 -6.29 -11.95
C GLN A 64 4.42 -5.85 -10.53
N LEU A 65 5.25 -4.98 -9.98
CA LEU A 65 5.11 -4.48 -8.61
C LEU A 65 4.71 -3.01 -8.68
N ARG A 66 3.62 -2.65 -8.01
CA ARG A 66 3.10 -1.28 -7.99
C ARG A 66 2.89 -0.82 -6.55
N LEU A 67 3.30 0.40 -6.26
CA LEU A 67 2.94 1.12 -5.04
C LEU A 67 1.93 2.21 -5.39
N CYS A 68 0.81 2.26 -4.66
CA CYS A 68 -0.13 3.38 -4.68
C CYS A 68 -0.04 4.14 -3.35
N THR A 69 0.17 5.46 -3.41
CA THR A 69 0.40 6.28 -2.22
C THR A 69 -0.04 7.73 -2.46
N PRO A 70 -0.64 8.43 -1.47
CA PRO A 70 -0.96 9.85 -1.58
C PRO A 70 0.26 10.77 -1.46
N LEU A 71 1.46 10.25 -1.18
CA LEU A 71 2.68 11.03 -0.96
C LEU A 71 2.56 12.04 0.19
N ALA A 72 1.67 11.81 1.17
CA ALA A 72 1.60 12.64 2.36
C ALA A 72 2.95 12.63 3.10
N SER A 73 3.25 13.72 3.81
CA SER A 73 4.51 13.83 4.55
C SER A 73 4.69 12.68 5.53
N GLY A 74 5.90 12.16 5.66
CA GLY A 74 6.24 11.08 6.59
C GLY A 74 6.18 9.68 5.98
N ALA A 75 5.29 8.81 6.46
CA ALA A 75 5.24 7.40 6.11
C ALA A 75 5.13 7.15 4.59
N ASP A 76 4.27 7.89 3.92
CA ASP A 76 3.99 7.72 2.49
C ASP A 76 5.21 8.04 1.62
N GLN A 77 5.90 9.15 1.91
CA GLN A 77 7.11 9.55 1.19
C GLN A 77 8.27 8.58 1.45
N ILE A 78 8.41 8.10 2.70
CA ILE A 78 9.41 7.06 3.04
C ILE A 78 9.12 5.79 2.23
N ALA A 79 7.86 5.37 2.17
CA ALA A 79 7.45 4.20 1.42
C ALA A 79 7.69 4.37 -0.09
N ALA A 80 7.37 5.53 -0.66
CA ALA A 80 7.60 5.82 -2.08
C ALA A 80 9.09 5.70 -2.47
N ILE A 81 9.98 6.28 -1.67
CA ILE A 81 11.43 6.19 -1.87
C ILE A 81 11.92 4.73 -1.79
N CYS A 82 11.49 3.99 -0.76
CA CYS A 82 11.89 2.60 -0.55
C CYS A 82 11.36 1.66 -1.65
N ALA A 83 10.10 1.84 -2.05
CA ALA A 83 9.47 1.06 -3.11
C ALA A 83 10.18 1.27 -4.46
N ARG A 84 10.41 2.53 -4.84
CA ARG A 84 11.13 2.86 -6.07
C ARG A 84 12.54 2.24 -6.08
N SER A 85 13.27 2.36 -4.99
CA SER A 85 14.60 1.73 -4.82
C SER A 85 14.55 0.20 -4.86
N SER A 86 13.37 -0.39 -4.66
CA SER A 86 13.10 -1.84 -4.74
C SER A 86 12.51 -2.27 -6.09
N GLY A 87 12.40 -1.34 -7.07
CA GLY A 87 11.93 -1.63 -8.43
C GLY A 87 10.40 -1.65 -8.59
N TYR A 88 9.68 -0.96 -7.71
CA TYR A 88 8.24 -0.77 -7.84
C TYR A 88 7.93 0.41 -8.76
N TYR A 89 6.87 0.28 -9.55
CA TYR A 89 6.19 1.39 -10.21
C TYR A 89 5.41 2.19 -9.16
N VAL A 90 5.64 3.48 -9.06
CA VAL A 90 5.04 4.33 -8.04
C VAL A 90 3.93 5.19 -8.66
N ARG A 91 2.69 4.96 -8.22
CA ARG A 91 1.53 5.78 -8.55
C ARG A 91 1.24 6.73 -7.38
N ALA A 92 1.32 8.02 -7.62
CA ALA A 92 0.87 9.06 -6.71
C ALA A 92 -0.66 9.23 -6.87
N LEU A 93 -1.41 9.03 -5.78
CA LEU A 93 -2.87 9.20 -5.73
C LEU A 93 -3.20 10.41 -4.87
N LEU A 94 -3.39 11.56 -5.47
CA LEU A 94 -3.56 12.82 -4.77
C LEU A 94 -5.03 13.09 -4.44
N PRO A 95 -5.36 13.69 -3.27
CA PRO A 95 -6.73 14.06 -2.91
C PRO A 95 -7.31 15.18 -3.77
N PHE A 96 -6.43 16.03 -4.31
CA PHE A 96 -6.73 17.21 -5.13
C PHE A 96 -5.76 17.28 -6.30
N GLU A 97 -5.97 18.24 -7.20
CA GLU A 97 -4.93 18.68 -8.13
C GLU A 97 -3.64 19.03 -7.37
N ALA A 98 -2.49 18.73 -7.97
CA ALA A 98 -1.20 18.87 -7.31
C ALA A 98 -0.96 20.30 -6.78
N SER A 99 -1.41 21.33 -7.50
CA SER A 99 -1.33 22.74 -7.08
C SER A 99 -2.09 23.02 -5.78
N GLU A 100 -3.21 22.35 -5.57
CA GLU A 100 -3.98 22.44 -4.33
C GLU A 100 -3.38 21.60 -3.21
N TYR A 101 -2.88 20.40 -3.53
CA TYR A 101 -2.33 19.51 -2.53
C TYR A 101 -1.02 20.03 -1.92
N ARG A 102 -0.23 20.80 -2.70
CA ARG A 102 0.97 21.51 -2.20
C ARG A 102 0.72 22.33 -0.95
N LYS A 103 -0.47 22.89 -0.81
CA LYS A 103 -0.85 23.73 0.35
C LYS A 103 -0.95 22.96 1.69
N ASP A 104 -0.86 21.63 1.66
CA ASP A 104 -0.86 20.77 2.85
C ASP A 104 0.52 20.56 3.43
N PHE A 105 1.56 21.05 2.76
CA PHE A 105 2.96 20.90 3.16
C PHE A 105 3.50 22.26 3.59
N ALA A 106 4.27 22.28 4.67
CA ALA A 106 4.96 23.49 5.09
C ALA A 106 6.06 23.88 4.10
N ASP A 107 6.26 25.17 3.90
CA ASP A 107 7.33 25.70 3.04
C ASP A 107 8.72 25.18 3.49
N GLY A 108 9.63 25.00 2.53
CA GLY A 108 10.96 24.46 2.76
C GLY A 108 11.02 22.95 2.63
N ASP A 109 11.73 22.27 3.53
CA ASP A 109 12.11 20.85 3.40
C ASP A 109 10.92 19.91 3.20
N GLU A 110 9.75 20.21 3.78
CA GLU A 110 8.57 19.35 3.66
C GLU A 110 7.99 19.43 2.25
N LEU A 111 7.81 20.64 1.72
CA LEU A 111 7.32 20.87 0.37
C LEU A 111 8.34 20.37 -0.67
N ASP A 112 9.63 20.64 -0.47
CA ASP A 112 10.70 20.15 -1.37
C ASP A 112 10.71 18.62 -1.43
N THR A 113 10.51 17.93 -0.31
CA THR A 113 10.43 16.47 -0.27
C THR A 113 9.22 15.97 -1.04
N PHE A 114 8.06 16.62 -0.90
CA PHE A 114 6.87 16.29 -1.66
C PHE A 114 7.09 16.48 -3.17
N GLU A 115 7.65 17.61 -3.59
CA GLU A 115 7.92 17.89 -5.01
C GLU A 115 8.89 16.87 -5.62
N GLN A 116 9.94 16.50 -4.89
CA GLN A 116 10.87 15.45 -5.31
C GLN A 116 10.17 14.10 -5.45
N ALA A 117 9.32 13.72 -4.48
CA ALA A 117 8.57 12.48 -4.52
C ALA A 117 7.56 12.46 -5.68
N LEU A 118 6.89 13.60 -5.93
CA LEU A 118 5.93 13.76 -7.02
C LEU A 118 6.62 13.68 -8.38
N ALA A 119 7.76 14.38 -8.55
CA ALA A 119 8.56 14.32 -9.78
C ALA A 119 9.15 12.93 -10.05
N ALA A 120 9.38 12.14 -8.99
CA ALA A 120 9.88 10.78 -9.09
C ALA A 120 8.77 9.73 -9.29
N ALA A 121 7.51 10.09 -9.16
CA ALA A 121 6.39 9.17 -9.39
C ALA A 121 6.29 8.81 -10.89
N ASP A 122 5.99 7.54 -11.17
CA ASP A 122 5.82 7.05 -12.54
C ASP A 122 4.43 7.41 -13.10
N GLU A 123 3.45 7.63 -12.22
CA GLU A 123 2.09 8.04 -12.57
C GLU A 123 1.53 8.96 -11.48
N ILE A 124 0.81 10.00 -11.88
CA ILE A 124 0.12 10.92 -10.98
C ILE A 124 -1.35 10.92 -11.33
N VAL A 125 -2.19 10.62 -10.33
CA VAL A 125 -3.65 10.64 -10.45
C VAL A 125 -4.19 11.59 -9.39
N ALA A 126 -4.81 12.68 -9.82
CA ALA A 126 -5.56 13.58 -8.94
C ALA A 126 -7.01 13.12 -8.84
N LEU A 127 -7.49 12.89 -7.63
CA LEU A 127 -8.91 12.62 -7.37
C LEU A 127 -9.73 13.93 -7.39
N PRO A 128 -11.04 13.86 -7.65
CA PRO A 128 -11.89 15.04 -7.76
C PRO A 128 -12.30 15.60 -6.39
N GLY A 129 -11.40 15.58 -5.41
CA GLY A 129 -11.60 16.17 -4.10
C GLY A 129 -11.66 17.70 -4.16
N GLN A 130 -12.35 18.30 -3.20
CA GLN A 130 -12.45 19.75 -3.09
C GLN A 130 -11.86 20.25 -1.78
N ARG A 131 -11.13 21.36 -1.84
CA ARG A 131 -10.55 21.99 -0.66
C ARG A 131 -11.58 22.47 0.36
N SER A 132 -12.81 22.73 -0.07
CA SER A 132 -13.92 23.05 0.82
C SER A 132 -14.43 21.87 1.65
N ASP A 133 -14.10 20.61 1.23
CA ASP A 133 -14.45 19.38 1.93
C ASP A 133 -13.25 18.42 1.97
N VAL A 134 -12.29 18.79 2.79
CA VAL A 134 -11.00 18.06 2.95
C VAL A 134 -11.20 16.66 3.52
N GLU A 135 -12.15 16.50 4.44
CA GLU A 135 -12.42 15.20 5.06
C GLU A 135 -12.91 14.17 4.02
N SER A 136 -13.90 14.56 3.20
CA SER A 136 -14.36 13.68 2.11
C SER A 136 -13.27 13.40 1.08
N ALA A 137 -12.41 14.37 0.77
CA ALA A 137 -11.29 14.15 -0.14
C ALA A 137 -10.30 13.12 0.39
N TYR A 138 -9.90 13.19 1.65
CA TYR A 138 -9.02 12.18 2.25
C TYR A 138 -9.69 10.83 2.44
N LEU A 139 -10.98 10.79 2.77
CA LEU A 139 -11.75 9.55 2.82
C LEU A 139 -11.79 8.88 1.43
N LEU A 140 -11.97 9.66 0.37
CA LEU A 140 -11.93 9.17 -1.01
C LEU A 140 -10.57 8.57 -1.36
N VAL A 141 -9.46 9.22 -0.97
CA VAL A 141 -8.11 8.67 -1.14
C VAL A 141 -7.99 7.32 -0.42
N GLY A 142 -8.30 7.28 0.88
CA GLY A 142 -8.21 6.05 1.68
C GLY A 142 -9.04 4.90 1.10
N THR A 143 -10.26 5.20 0.64
CA THR A 143 -11.15 4.21 0.01
C THR A 143 -10.58 3.71 -1.32
N THR A 144 -10.04 4.62 -2.14
CA THR A 144 -9.47 4.28 -3.44
C THR A 144 -8.18 3.47 -3.28
N LEU A 145 -7.33 3.81 -2.30
CA LEU A 145 -6.14 3.03 -1.96
C LEU A 145 -6.51 1.58 -1.61
N VAL A 146 -7.47 1.40 -0.69
CA VAL A 146 -7.89 0.06 -0.26
C VAL A 146 -8.48 -0.73 -1.42
N ARG A 147 -9.33 -0.11 -2.25
CA ARG A 147 -9.94 -0.79 -3.41
C ARG A 147 -8.94 -1.24 -4.47
N SER A 148 -7.81 -0.56 -4.58
CA SER A 148 -6.77 -0.88 -5.57
C SER A 148 -5.65 -1.75 -5.01
N ALA A 149 -5.67 -2.09 -3.73
CA ALA A 149 -4.58 -2.78 -3.07
C ALA A 149 -4.82 -4.28 -2.94
N ASP A 150 -3.77 -5.06 -3.18
CA ASP A 150 -3.68 -6.48 -2.82
C ASP A 150 -3.08 -6.65 -1.42
N VAL A 151 -2.24 -5.69 -1.00
CA VAL A 151 -1.58 -5.65 0.30
C VAL A 151 -1.54 -4.21 0.79
N LEU A 152 -1.84 -3.98 2.06
CA LEU A 152 -1.66 -2.68 2.71
C LEU A 152 -0.45 -2.72 3.65
N ILE A 153 0.45 -1.74 3.56
CA ILE A 153 1.48 -1.47 4.56
C ILE A 153 0.99 -0.30 5.43
N ALA A 154 0.87 -0.53 6.73
CA ALA A 154 0.45 0.48 7.71
C ALA A 154 1.61 0.83 8.64
N ILE A 155 2.05 2.08 8.63
CA ILE A 155 3.16 2.60 9.46
C ILE A 155 2.55 3.48 10.55
N TRP A 156 2.31 2.89 11.76
CA TRP A 156 1.39 3.49 12.70
C TRP A 156 1.58 2.90 14.12
N ASP A 157 1.22 3.66 15.15
CA ASP A 157 1.31 3.29 16.57
C ASP A 157 0.19 2.39 17.08
N GLY A 158 -0.84 2.13 16.28
CA GLY A 158 -1.99 1.32 16.68
C GLY A 158 -3.12 2.13 17.34
N GLU A 159 -2.93 3.42 17.58
CA GLU A 159 -3.92 4.24 18.27
C GLU A 159 -5.12 4.60 17.37
N PRO A 160 -6.30 4.82 17.96
CA PRO A 160 -7.48 5.25 17.21
C PRO A 160 -7.23 6.52 16.40
N GLY A 161 -7.80 6.57 15.20
CA GLY A 161 -7.64 7.72 14.29
C GLY A 161 -8.29 8.99 14.84
N ARG A 162 -7.72 10.15 14.48
CA ARG A 162 -8.20 11.48 14.89
C ARG A 162 -9.26 12.06 13.94
N GLY A 163 -9.75 11.30 12.95
CA GLY A 163 -10.76 11.75 11.98
C GLY A 163 -10.95 10.82 10.80
N PRO A 164 -11.93 11.12 9.92
CA PRO A 164 -12.19 10.35 8.70
C PRO A 164 -10.96 10.32 7.78
N GLY A 165 -10.70 9.18 7.14
CA GLY A 165 -9.56 9.02 6.22
C GLY A 165 -8.19 8.87 6.90
N GLY A 166 -8.12 8.86 8.24
CA GLY A 166 -6.87 8.58 8.97
C GLY A 166 -6.43 7.12 8.88
N THR A 167 -5.18 6.85 9.28
CA THR A 167 -4.55 5.52 9.17
C THR A 167 -5.39 4.40 9.78
N ALA A 168 -5.95 4.59 10.99
CA ALA A 168 -6.81 3.61 11.63
C ALA A 168 -8.03 3.24 10.78
N ASN A 169 -8.66 4.22 10.12
CA ASN A 169 -9.83 3.98 9.26
C ASN A 169 -9.45 3.22 7.99
N VAL A 170 -8.30 3.55 7.39
CA VAL A 170 -7.79 2.84 6.19
C VAL A 170 -7.45 1.40 6.54
N VAL A 171 -6.81 1.14 7.69
CA VAL A 171 -6.51 -0.21 8.18
C VAL A 171 -7.80 -0.98 8.44
N ALA A 172 -8.77 -0.40 9.16
CA ALA A 172 -10.06 -1.05 9.43
C ALA A 172 -10.81 -1.38 8.12
N LEU A 173 -10.77 -0.49 7.14
CA LEU A 173 -11.38 -0.71 5.83
C LEU A 173 -10.67 -1.84 5.07
N ALA A 174 -9.34 -1.91 5.10
CA ALA A 174 -8.56 -2.98 4.47
C ALA A 174 -8.93 -4.35 5.07
N LEU A 175 -8.95 -4.45 6.40
CA LEU A 175 -9.32 -5.68 7.11
C LEU A 175 -10.75 -6.11 6.82
N LYS A 176 -11.70 -5.16 6.79
CA LYS A 176 -13.10 -5.42 6.41
C LYS A 176 -13.21 -6.00 4.99
N ASN A 177 -12.32 -5.61 4.09
CA ASN A 177 -12.25 -6.14 2.73
C ASN A 177 -11.32 -7.36 2.59
N SER A 178 -10.89 -7.95 3.70
CA SER A 178 -9.97 -9.10 3.75
C SER A 178 -8.61 -8.85 3.09
N ILE A 179 -8.19 -7.59 2.95
CA ILE A 179 -6.88 -7.23 2.41
C ILE A 179 -5.84 -7.45 3.51
N PRO A 180 -4.80 -8.25 3.26
CA PRO A 180 -3.71 -8.46 4.22
C PRO A 180 -3.02 -7.14 4.57
N VAL A 181 -2.73 -6.95 5.86
CA VAL A 181 -2.04 -5.75 6.34
C VAL A 181 -0.68 -6.12 6.94
N ILE A 182 0.38 -5.51 6.45
CA ILE A 182 1.70 -5.50 7.11
C ILE A 182 1.74 -4.24 7.99
N HIS A 183 1.61 -4.43 9.28
CA HIS A 183 1.64 -3.36 10.26
C HIS A 183 3.07 -3.17 10.78
N LEU A 184 3.68 -2.04 10.47
CA LEU A 184 4.92 -1.57 11.09
C LEU A 184 4.55 -0.70 12.28
N HIS A 185 4.38 -1.35 13.43
CA HIS A 185 4.04 -0.70 14.68
C HIS A 185 5.19 0.17 15.16
N ILE A 186 4.88 1.41 15.46
CA ILE A 186 5.81 2.42 15.94
C ILE A 186 5.58 2.63 17.43
N ASP A 187 6.64 2.51 18.22
CA ASP A 187 6.65 2.93 19.62
C ASP A 187 7.35 4.30 19.73
N HIS A 188 6.57 5.33 20.02
CA HIS A 188 7.07 6.71 20.14
C HIS A 188 7.95 6.96 21.40
N VAL A 189 7.95 6.04 22.36
CA VAL A 189 8.76 6.16 23.58
C VAL A 189 10.16 5.57 23.38
N SER A 190 10.22 4.38 22.77
CA SER A 190 11.48 3.65 22.55
C SER A 190 12.07 3.87 21.14
N ASP A 191 11.34 4.54 20.24
CA ASP A 191 11.64 4.61 18.81
C ASP A 191 11.79 3.21 18.16
N GLU A 192 11.18 2.18 18.74
CA GLU A 192 11.18 0.84 18.15
C GLU A 192 10.17 0.70 17.01
N VAL A 193 10.52 -0.11 16.03
CA VAL A 193 9.66 -0.53 14.93
C VAL A 193 9.49 -2.03 14.99
N ARG A 194 8.24 -2.51 15.18
CA ARG A 194 7.90 -3.94 15.21
C ARG A 194 6.99 -4.27 14.04
N MET A 195 7.25 -5.38 13.37
CA MET A 195 6.39 -5.84 12.28
C MET A 195 5.34 -6.82 12.79
N ARG A 196 4.11 -6.63 12.36
CA ARG A 196 2.97 -7.52 12.58
C ARG A 196 2.28 -7.80 11.24
N ALA A 197 1.78 -9.02 11.06
CA ALA A 197 0.94 -9.37 9.94
C ALA A 197 -0.50 -9.58 10.41
N LEU A 198 -1.45 -8.93 9.75
CA LEU A 198 -2.89 -9.05 9.98
C LEU A 198 -3.48 -9.70 8.72
N LEU A 199 -3.79 -10.99 8.79
CA LEU A 199 -4.09 -11.79 7.61
C LEU A 199 -5.59 -12.12 7.46
N ASP A 200 -6.31 -12.26 8.57
CA ASP A 200 -7.67 -12.79 8.59
C ASP A 200 -8.74 -11.74 8.94
N GLY A 201 -8.45 -10.47 8.71
CA GLY A 201 -9.40 -9.39 9.02
C GLY A 201 -9.51 -9.06 10.51
N ASP A 202 -8.67 -9.66 11.36
CA ASP A 202 -8.71 -9.49 12.82
C ASP A 202 -7.52 -8.67 13.32
N MET A 203 -7.81 -7.53 13.93
CA MET A 203 -6.82 -6.69 14.61
C MET A 203 -6.43 -7.22 16.00
N THR A 204 -7.23 -8.10 16.58
CA THR A 204 -7.04 -8.54 17.97
C THR A 204 -6.01 -9.66 18.12
N ALA A 205 -5.68 -10.34 17.02
CA ALA A 205 -4.69 -11.41 16.98
C ALA A 205 -3.58 -11.17 15.93
N PRO A 206 -2.80 -10.09 16.06
CA PRO A 206 -1.72 -9.83 15.13
C PRO A 206 -0.63 -10.91 15.26
N LEU A 207 -0.19 -11.46 14.14
CA LEU A 207 0.97 -12.33 14.11
C LEU A 207 2.24 -11.47 14.23
N GLU A 208 2.88 -11.46 15.39
CA GLU A 208 4.20 -10.85 15.54
C GLU A 208 5.19 -11.54 14.59
N ALA A 209 5.87 -10.77 13.79
CA ALA A 209 6.66 -11.28 12.70
C ALA A 209 8.03 -10.61 12.62
N SER A 210 9.04 -11.39 12.27
CA SER A 210 10.32 -10.82 11.89
C SER A 210 10.28 -10.35 10.44
N VAL A 211 10.78 -9.14 10.19
CA VAL A 211 10.91 -8.60 8.83
C VAL A 211 11.82 -9.46 7.93
N HIS A 212 12.61 -10.35 8.52
CA HIS A 212 13.48 -11.29 7.82
C HIS A 212 12.83 -12.65 7.57
N ASN A 213 11.59 -12.89 8.05
CA ASN A 213 10.93 -14.18 7.87
C ASN A 213 10.18 -14.25 6.52
N PRO A 214 10.67 -14.99 5.50
CA PRO A 214 10.07 -15.05 4.18
C PRO A 214 8.69 -15.71 4.18
N LEU A 215 8.37 -16.56 5.15
CA LEU A 215 7.08 -17.24 5.24
C LEU A 215 5.94 -16.27 5.52
N VAL A 216 6.21 -15.17 6.21
CA VAL A 216 5.21 -14.12 6.47
C VAL A 216 4.75 -13.52 5.14
N TYR A 217 5.68 -13.15 4.29
CA TYR A 217 5.37 -12.54 2.99
C TYR A 217 4.70 -13.53 2.04
N ALA A 218 5.11 -14.79 2.06
CA ALA A 218 4.43 -15.85 1.30
C ALA A 218 2.96 -16.00 1.75
N ASN A 219 2.67 -15.94 3.04
CA ASN A 219 1.30 -16.01 3.56
C ASN A 219 0.49 -14.75 3.20
N VAL A 220 1.08 -13.57 3.31
CA VAL A 220 0.48 -12.29 2.88
C VAL A 220 0.07 -12.39 1.40
N LEU A 221 0.95 -12.85 0.52
CA LEU A 221 0.66 -12.97 -0.91
C LEU A 221 -0.37 -14.05 -1.23
N LYS A 222 -0.37 -15.17 -0.51
CA LYS A 222 -1.43 -16.18 -0.65
C LYS A 222 -2.79 -15.61 -0.32
N GLY A 223 -2.90 -14.83 0.77
CA GLY A 223 -4.13 -14.11 1.14
C GLY A 223 -4.59 -13.16 0.04
N ALA A 224 -3.68 -12.33 -0.48
CA ALA A 224 -3.95 -11.38 -1.56
C ALA A 224 -4.45 -12.08 -2.84
N LEU A 225 -3.80 -13.15 -3.28
CA LEU A 225 -4.20 -13.89 -4.48
C LEU A 225 -5.54 -14.62 -4.32
N SER A 226 -5.80 -15.18 -3.14
CA SER A 226 -7.11 -15.81 -2.87
C SER A 226 -8.25 -14.79 -2.94
N LEU A 227 -7.96 -13.52 -2.63
CA LEU A 227 -8.92 -12.42 -2.75
C LEU A 227 -9.15 -12.07 -4.22
N GLN A 228 -8.07 -11.91 -5.02
CA GLN A 228 -8.17 -11.63 -6.46
C GLN A 228 -8.95 -12.72 -7.19
N GLN A 229 -8.71 -14.00 -6.89
CA GLN A 229 -9.44 -15.12 -7.48
C GLN A 229 -10.94 -15.05 -7.16
N ARG A 230 -11.31 -14.80 -5.89
CA ARG A 230 -12.71 -14.64 -5.49
C ARG A 230 -13.40 -13.46 -6.18
N GLN A 231 -12.69 -12.33 -6.36
CA GLN A 231 -13.24 -11.17 -7.06
C GLN A 231 -13.45 -11.47 -8.54
N ALA A 232 -12.50 -12.15 -9.21
CA ALA A 232 -12.61 -12.53 -10.61
C ALA A 232 -13.75 -13.55 -10.87
N GLU A 233 -14.09 -14.39 -9.89
CA GLU A 233 -15.22 -15.32 -9.97
C GLU A 233 -16.59 -14.62 -9.85
N LEU A 234 -16.65 -13.47 -9.16
CA LEU A 234 -17.88 -12.70 -8.94
C LEU A 234 -18.21 -11.72 -10.09
N GLU A 235 -17.20 -11.28 -10.85
CA GLU A 235 -17.40 -10.34 -11.99
C GLU A 235 -18.25 -10.90 -13.16
N PRO A 236 -18.14 -12.17 -13.56
CA PRO A 236 -18.95 -12.72 -14.68
C PRO A 236 -20.45 -12.75 -14.38
N GLU A 237 -20.85 -12.87 -13.10
CA GLU A 237 -22.28 -12.87 -12.73
C GLU A 237 -22.90 -11.47 -12.79
N ALA A 238 -22.11 -10.43 -12.58
CA ALA A 238 -22.59 -9.04 -12.65
C ALA A 238 -22.86 -8.58 -14.09
N GLU A 239 -22.07 -8.98 -15.06
CA GLU A 239 -22.29 -8.66 -16.46
C GLU A 239 -23.50 -9.37 -17.06
N HIS A 240 -23.84 -10.60 -16.61
CA HIS A 240 -25.03 -11.32 -17.05
C HIS A 240 -26.34 -10.79 -16.44
N SER A 241 -26.27 -10.14 -15.28
CA SER A 241 -27.44 -9.58 -14.60
C SER A 241 -27.88 -8.20 -15.16
N LEU A 242 -27.02 -7.52 -15.92
CA LEU A 242 -27.31 -6.24 -16.57
C LEU A 242 -27.82 -6.40 -18.03
N ALA A 243 -27.84 -7.63 -18.56
CA ALA A 243 -28.26 -7.95 -19.93
C ALA A 243 -29.66 -8.58 -20.04
N LEU A 244 -30.43 -8.61 -18.94
CA LEU A 244 -31.85 -9.00 -18.85
C LEU A 244 -32.70 -7.79 -18.40
#